data_41f5c3d2684d597ef30770242533d988
#
_entry.id   41f5c3d2684d597ef30770242533d988
#
_cell.length_a   1.000
_cell.length_b   1.000
_cell.length_c   1.000
_cell.angle_alpha   90.00
_cell.angle_beta   90.00
_cell.angle_gamma   90.00
#
_symmetry.space_group_name_H-M   'P 1'
#
loop_
_entity.id
_entity.type
_entity.pdbx_description
1 polymer ?
#
loop_
_entity_poly.entity_id
_entity_poly.type
_entity_poly.pdbx_seq_one_letter_code
_entity_poly.pdbx_strand_id
1 'polypeptide(L)'
;MLYVSHHCTDPYWNLALEEYLLKEFQQPIFRLWRNGDSIIVGRYQNTLAEVDINYVKENGIKVVRRLTGGGAVFHDLGNLNFTFIEARIPGEDASAMFRRFTQPIIEALNNIGIKAYLEGRNDLL
;
A
#
# COMPACT_ATOMS: atom_id res chain seq x y z
N MET A 1 -4.23 -18.17 5.03
CA MET A 1 -3.61 -16.84 4.77
C MET A 1 -2.59 -16.54 5.86
N LEU A 2 -1.40 -16.16 5.46
CA LEU A 2 -0.36 -15.73 6.39
C LEU A 2 -0.57 -14.25 6.75
N TYR A 3 -0.63 -13.95 8.04
CA TYR A 3 -0.65 -12.57 8.52
C TYR A 3 0.75 -12.16 8.98
N VAL A 4 1.25 -11.08 8.39
CA VAL A 4 2.57 -10.51 8.73
C VAL A 4 2.38 -9.25 9.55
N SER A 5 2.88 -9.25 10.78
CA SER A 5 2.78 -8.13 11.72
C SER A 5 4.15 -7.71 12.21
N HIS A 6 4.38 -6.40 12.29
CA HIS A 6 5.61 -5.81 12.81
C HIS A 6 5.38 -4.34 13.21
N HIS A 7 6.37 -3.75 13.87
CA HIS A 7 6.31 -2.35 14.33
C HIS A 7 7.27 -1.41 13.58
N CYS A 8 8.00 -1.90 12.58
CA CYS A 8 8.91 -1.07 11.80
C CYS A 8 8.16 -0.02 10.99
N THR A 9 8.60 1.23 11.04
CA THR A 9 8.02 2.36 10.30
C THR A 9 8.98 2.94 9.26
N ASP A 10 10.11 2.28 9.02
CA ASP A 10 11.05 2.67 7.97
C ASP A 10 10.47 2.33 6.58
N PRO A 11 10.22 3.33 5.71
CA PRO A 11 9.63 3.09 4.40
C PRO A 11 10.51 2.23 3.50
N TYR A 12 11.84 2.32 3.59
CA TYR A 12 12.74 1.48 2.80
C TYR A 12 12.60 0.01 3.19
N TRP A 13 12.58 -0.26 4.49
CA TRP A 13 12.41 -1.61 5.00
C TRP A 13 11.03 -2.17 4.66
N ASN A 14 9.97 -1.37 4.81
CA ASN A 14 8.60 -1.78 4.53
C ASN A 14 8.36 -2.12 3.05
N LEU A 15 8.91 -1.33 2.14
CA LEU A 15 8.79 -1.60 0.70
C LEU A 15 9.66 -2.80 0.29
N ALA A 16 10.85 -2.94 0.88
CA ALA A 16 11.71 -4.11 0.65
C ALA A 16 11.06 -5.40 1.16
N LEU A 17 10.40 -5.37 2.31
CA LEU A 17 9.65 -6.52 2.83
C LEU A 17 8.52 -6.91 1.89
N GLU A 18 7.79 -5.95 1.34
CA GLU A 18 6.71 -6.23 0.39
C GLU A 18 7.22 -6.95 -0.86
N GLU A 19 8.33 -6.49 -1.40
CA GLU A 19 8.98 -7.16 -2.53
C GLU A 19 9.43 -8.57 -2.17
N TYR A 20 10.04 -8.76 -1.02
CA TYR A 20 10.47 -10.07 -0.52
C TYR A 20 9.28 -11.03 -0.38
N LEU A 21 8.20 -10.60 0.26
CA LEU A 21 7.00 -11.41 0.44
C LEU A 21 6.38 -11.80 -0.91
N LEU A 22 6.33 -10.87 -1.86
CA LEU A 22 5.79 -11.14 -3.19
C LEU A 22 6.61 -12.16 -3.98
N LYS A 23 7.94 -12.11 -3.87
CA LYS A 23 8.85 -12.96 -4.66
C LYS A 23 9.11 -14.33 -4.04
N GLU A 24 9.18 -14.41 -2.72
CA GLU A 24 9.68 -15.60 -2.02
C GLU A 24 8.57 -16.50 -1.43
N PHE A 25 7.37 -15.97 -1.30
CA PHE A 25 6.25 -16.73 -0.73
C PHE A 25 5.19 -17.02 -1.80
N GLN A 26 4.59 -18.22 -1.73
CA GLN A 26 3.56 -18.66 -2.67
C GLN A 26 2.17 -18.76 -2.02
N GLN A 27 2.08 -18.59 -0.71
CA GLN A 27 0.81 -18.61 0.00
C GLN A 27 0.18 -17.21 0.08
N PRO A 28 -1.15 -17.11 0.23
CA PRO A 28 -1.80 -15.83 0.44
C PRO A 28 -1.27 -15.11 1.67
N ILE A 29 -1.00 -13.80 1.54
CA ILE A 29 -0.46 -12.98 2.61
C ILE A 29 -1.33 -11.76 2.80
N PHE A 30 -1.55 -11.38 4.06
CA PHE A 30 -2.11 -10.11 4.48
C PHE A 30 -1.17 -9.42 5.45
N ARG A 31 -0.98 -8.11 5.29
CA ARG A 31 -0.22 -7.30 6.26
C ARG A 31 -0.84 -5.94 6.45
N LEU A 32 -0.70 -5.41 7.67
CA LEU A 32 -0.95 -4.01 8.02
C LEU A 32 0.38 -3.37 8.38
N TRP A 33 0.61 -2.15 7.93
CA TRP A 33 1.89 -1.48 8.13
C TRP A 33 1.76 0.04 8.02
N ARG A 34 2.73 0.75 8.60
CA ARG A 34 2.81 2.21 8.57
C ARG A 34 4.23 2.65 8.24
N ASN A 35 4.35 3.78 7.59
CA ASN A 35 5.61 4.47 7.36
C ASN A 35 5.65 5.77 8.16
N GLY A 36 6.83 6.14 8.64
CA GLY A 36 7.13 7.52 8.99
C GLY A 36 7.09 8.41 7.75
N ASP A 37 7.28 9.72 7.93
CA ASP A 37 7.17 10.73 6.88
C ASP A 37 7.96 10.34 5.62
N SER A 38 7.24 10.08 4.55
CA SER A 38 7.81 9.58 3.31
C SER A 38 6.92 9.88 2.11
N ILE A 39 7.55 9.97 0.95
CA ILE A 39 6.88 10.04 -0.34
C ILE A 39 7.13 8.73 -1.08
N ILE A 40 6.07 8.05 -1.44
CA ILE A 40 6.12 6.80 -2.18
C ILE A 40 5.74 7.07 -3.63
N VAL A 41 6.72 6.97 -4.52
CA VAL A 41 6.50 7.19 -5.96
C VAL A 41 6.14 5.89 -6.65
N GLY A 42 5.29 5.99 -7.67
CA GLY A 42 4.91 4.84 -8.48
C GLY A 42 6.08 4.32 -9.33
N ARG A 43 5.98 3.06 -9.73
CA ARG A 43 7.04 2.35 -10.45
C ARG A 43 7.57 3.10 -11.67
N TYR A 44 6.69 3.77 -12.39
CA TYR A 44 7.01 4.42 -13.67
C TYR A 44 7.11 5.94 -13.60
N GLN A 45 6.99 6.54 -12.42
CA GLN A 45 7.05 7.99 -12.26
C GLN A 45 8.50 8.49 -12.28
N ASN A 46 8.66 9.73 -12.77
CA ASN A 46 9.91 10.47 -12.65
C ASN A 46 9.94 11.13 -11.25
N THR A 47 10.79 10.63 -10.36
CA THR A 47 10.90 11.12 -8.99
C THR A 47 11.21 12.62 -8.93
N LEU A 48 12.11 13.13 -9.79
CA LEU A 48 12.50 14.53 -9.80
C LEU A 48 11.35 15.47 -10.18
N ALA A 49 10.38 14.98 -10.99
CA ALA A 49 9.19 15.75 -11.37
C ALA A 49 8.11 15.75 -10.28
N GLU A 50 8.09 14.72 -9.40
CA GLU A 50 7.06 14.51 -8.38
C GLU A 50 7.41 15.08 -7.01
N VAL A 51 8.68 15.42 -6.77
CA VAL A 51 9.19 15.73 -5.44
C VAL A 51 9.99 17.02 -5.45
N ASP A 52 9.73 17.89 -4.47
CA ASP A 52 10.62 19.02 -4.17
C ASP A 52 11.83 18.52 -3.36
N ILE A 53 12.95 18.37 -4.04
CA ILE A 53 14.18 17.80 -3.46
C ILE A 53 14.68 18.60 -2.26
N ASN A 54 14.63 19.92 -2.33
CA ASN A 54 15.11 20.78 -1.23
C ASN A 54 14.22 20.61 0.00
N TYR A 55 12.90 20.65 -0.17
CA TYR A 55 11.94 20.46 0.92
C TYR A 55 12.12 19.09 1.58
N VAL A 56 12.25 18.05 0.79
CA VAL A 56 12.43 16.66 1.25
C VAL A 56 13.72 16.53 2.09
N LYS A 57 14.82 17.09 1.63
CA LYS A 57 16.09 17.07 2.37
C LYS A 57 16.02 17.86 3.66
N GLU A 58 15.45 19.06 3.64
CA GLU A 58 15.34 19.93 4.81
C GLU A 58 14.45 19.33 5.90
N ASN A 59 13.41 18.58 5.53
CA ASN A 59 12.46 18.00 6.46
C ASN A 59 12.69 16.52 6.77
N GLY A 60 13.77 15.94 6.29
CA GLY A 60 14.11 14.54 6.56
C GLY A 60 13.09 13.53 6.00
N ILE A 61 12.37 13.90 4.94
CA ILE A 61 11.38 13.04 4.30
C ILE A 61 12.10 12.03 3.41
N LYS A 62 11.79 10.75 3.60
CA LYS A 62 12.33 9.67 2.76
C LYS A 62 11.51 9.52 1.49
N VAL A 63 12.17 9.27 0.37
CA VAL A 63 11.53 9.04 -0.93
C VAL A 63 11.84 7.62 -1.38
N VAL A 64 10.80 6.85 -1.66
CA VAL A 64 10.92 5.44 -2.04
C VAL A 64 10.05 5.14 -3.25
N ARG A 65 10.57 4.35 -4.17
CA ARG A 65 9.80 3.83 -5.30
C ARG A 65 9.17 2.50 -4.95
N ARG A 66 7.87 2.34 -5.22
CA ARG A 66 7.19 1.05 -5.06
C ARG A 66 7.23 0.22 -6.33
N LEU A 67 6.95 -1.08 -6.19
CA LEU A 67 6.89 -2.02 -7.33
C LEU A 67 5.68 -1.82 -8.23
N THR A 68 4.60 -1.26 -7.68
CA THR A 68 3.34 -1.07 -8.40
C THR A 68 3.26 0.29 -9.08
N GLY A 69 2.42 0.40 -10.10
CA GLY A 69 2.17 1.66 -10.80
C GLY A 69 1.35 2.65 -9.98
N GLY A 70 0.92 3.73 -10.61
CA GLY A 70 0.10 4.77 -10.00
C GLY A 70 0.87 6.03 -9.65
N GLY A 71 0.20 6.97 -8.97
CA GLY A 71 0.72 8.27 -8.59
C GLY A 71 1.57 8.24 -7.31
N ALA A 72 2.22 9.36 -7.02
CA ALA A 72 2.94 9.56 -5.78
C ALA A 72 1.96 9.82 -4.63
N VAL A 73 2.28 9.26 -3.46
CA VAL A 73 1.50 9.46 -2.24
C VAL A 73 2.42 9.83 -1.09
N PHE A 74 1.90 10.61 -0.15
CA PHE A 74 2.58 10.92 1.10
C PHE A 74 2.11 9.97 2.19
N HIS A 75 3.05 9.39 2.92
CA HIS A 75 2.79 8.58 4.11
C HIS A 75 3.30 9.27 5.36
N ASP A 76 2.54 9.18 6.43
CA ASP A 76 2.96 9.47 7.79
C ASP A 76 2.42 8.39 8.76
N LEU A 77 2.68 8.54 10.04
CA LEU A 77 2.24 7.55 11.04
C LEU A 77 0.71 7.50 11.23
N GLY A 78 -0.02 8.50 10.74
CA GLY A 78 -1.49 8.50 10.73
C GLY A 78 -2.09 7.69 9.59
N ASN A 79 -1.27 7.28 8.62
CA ASN A 79 -1.72 6.49 7.48
C ASN A 79 -1.47 5.01 7.68
N LEU A 80 -2.53 4.23 7.76
CA LEU A 80 -2.46 2.77 7.84
C LEU A 80 -2.55 2.17 6.45
N ASN A 81 -1.51 1.43 6.07
CA ASN A 81 -1.48 0.70 4.82
C ASN A 81 -1.89 -0.76 5.04
N PHE A 82 -2.52 -1.34 4.05
CA PHE A 82 -2.77 -2.77 4.00
C PHE A 82 -2.29 -3.34 2.67
N THR A 83 -1.82 -4.59 2.70
CA THR A 83 -1.35 -5.31 1.53
C THR A 83 -1.94 -6.71 1.53
N PHE A 84 -2.54 -7.08 0.39
CA PHE A 84 -2.89 -8.46 0.07
C PHE A 84 -1.96 -8.96 -1.03
N ILE A 85 -1.41 -10.14 -0.84
CA ILE A 85 -0.65 -10.85 -1.88
C ILE A 85 -1.32 -12.20 -2.07
N GLU A 86 -1.84 -12.43 -3.27
CA GLU A 86 -2.53 -13.68 -3.61
C GLU A 86 -2.22 -14.07 -5.06
N ALA A 87 -2.38 -15.34 -5.34
CA ALA A 87 -2.31 -15.85 -6.70
C ALA A 87 -3.41 -15.22 -7.57
N ARG A 88 -3.06 -14.94 -8.81
CA ARG A 88 -4.00 -14.39 -9.78
C ARG A 88 -5.11 -15.40 -10.09
N ILE A 89 -6.36 -14.96 -10.09
CA ILE A 89 -7.48 -15.78 -10.50
C ILE A 89 -7.64 -15.65 -12.03
N PRO A 90 -7.57 -16.75 -12.80
CA PRO A 90 -7.76 -16.70 -14.25
C PRO A 90 -9.11 -16.08 -14.62
N GLY A 91 -9.11 -15.14 -15.56
CA GLY A 91 -10.32 -14.46 -16.02
C GLY A 91 -10.83 -13.32 -15.14
N GLU A 92 -10.19 -13.08 -13.98
CA GLU A 92 -10.54 -11.96 -13.11
C GLU A 92 -9.99 -10.65 -13.68
N ASP A 93 -10.87 -9.68 -13.91
CA ASP A 93 -10.45 -8.33 -14.31
C ASP A 93 -10.01 -7.49 -13.11
N ALA A 94 -9.39 -6.34 -13.39
CA ALA A 94 -8.88 -5.45 -12.35
C ALA A 94 -9.97 -4.94 -11.39
N SER A 95 -11.18 -4.72 -11.90
CA SER A 95 -12.31 -4.24 -11.09
C SER A 95 -12.82 -5.31 -10.12
N ALA A 96 -12.93 -6.56 -10.58
CA ALA A 96 -13.33 -7.69 -9.76
C ALA A 96 -12.26 -7.99 -8.69
N MET A 97 -11.00 -7.96 -9.07
CA MET A 97 -9.87 -8.13 -8.15
C MET A 97 -9.87 -7.05 -7.06
N PHE A 98 -10.07 -5.80 -7.43
CA PHE A 98 -10.13 -4.68 -6.49
C PHE A 98 -11.27 -4.84 -5.48
N ARG A 99 -12.46 -5.22 -5.95
CA ARG A 99 -13.60 -5.51 -5.07
C ARG A 99 -13.31 -6.66 -4.11
N ARG A 100 -12.69 -7.72 -4.59
CA ARG A 100 -12.34 -8.89 -3.77
C ARG A 100 -11.36 -8.52 -2.65
N PHE A 101 -10.37 -7.68 -2.91
CA PHE A 101 -9.40 -7.24 -1.92
C PHE A 101 -9.94 -6.18 -0.95
N THR A 102 -10.87 -5.34 -1.38
CA THR A 102 -11.42 -4.27 -0.54
C THR A 102 -12.58 -4.73 0.34
N GLN A 103 -13.30 -5.77 -0.06
CA GLN A 103 -14.45 -6.27 0.69
C GLN A 103 -14.14 -6.62 2.16
N PRO A 104 -13.06 -7.34 2.49
CA PRO A 104 -12.71 -7.60 3.90
C PRO A 104 -12.44 -6.34 4.70
N ILE A 105 -11.86 -5.32 4.09
CA ILE A 105 -11.59 -4.03 4.74
C ILE A 105 -12.90 -3.30 5.04
N ILE A 106 -13.83 -3.26 4.08
CA ILE A 106 -15.16 -2.68 4.25
C ILE A 106 -15.90 -3.37 5.40
N GLU A 107 -15.90 -4.70 5.43
CA GLU A 107 -16.54 -5.48 6.48
C GLU A 107 -15.93 -5.21 7.85
N ALA A 108 -14.60 -5.17 7.94
CA ALA A 108 -13.91 -4.86 9.18
C ALA A 108 -14.26 -3.46 9.71
N LEU A 109 -14.30 -2.45 8.85
CA LEU A 109 -14.69 -1.09 9.22
C LEU A 109 -16.15 -1.02 9.66
N ASN A 110 -17.06 -1.66 8.94
CA ASN A 110 -18.48 -1.72 9.32
C ASN A 110 -18.68 -2.41 10.67
N ASN A 111 -17.91 -3.45 10.97
CA ASN A 111 -17.98 -4.17 12.25
C ASN A 111 -17.59 -3.30 13.45
N ILE A 112 -16.77 -2.28 13.26
CA ILE A 112 -16.40 -1.31 14.31
C ILE A 112 -17.22 -0.02 14.26
N GLY A 113 -18.32 -0.01 13.48
CA GLY A 113 -19.26 1.12 13.43
C GLY A 113 -18.91 2.21 12.43
N ILE A 114 -17.92 1.98 11.57
CA ILE A 114 -17.53 2.92 10.51
C ILE A 114 -18.18 2.48 9.20
N LYS A 115 -19.07 3.29 8.66
CA LYS A 115 -19.65 3.02 7.33
C LYS A 115 -18.58 3.23 6.27
N ALA A 116 -18.27 2.17 5.53
CA ALA A 116 -17.35 2.20 4.41
C ALA A 116 -17.98 1.53 3.20
N TYR A 117 -17.69 2.06 2.04
CA TYR A 117 -18.17 1.51 0.77
C TYR A 117 -17.18 1.82 -0.35
N LEU A 118 -17.22 1.02 -1.40
CA LEU A 118 -16.42 1.22 -2.60
C LEU A 118 -17.09 2.27 -3.50
N GLU A 119 -16.35 3.31 -3.86
CA GLU A 119 -16.82 4.34 -4.79
C GLU A 119 -15.84 4.53 -5.94
N GLY A 120 -16.38 4.77 -7.13
CA GLY A 120 -15.55 4.96 -8.32
C GLY A 120 -14.74 3.72 -8.69
N ARG A 121 -13.51 3.95 -9.10
CA ARG A 121 -12.59 2.91 -9.55
C ARG A 121 -11.84 2.23 -8.42
N ASN A 122 -11.40 3.00 -7.43
CA ASN A 122 -10.39 2.56 -6.46
C ASN A 122 -10.45 3.31 -5.12
N ASP A 123 -11.57 3.91 -4.79
CA ASP A 123 -11.72 4.66 -3.54
C ASP A 123 -12.63 3.91 -2.57
N LEU A 124 -12.20 3.84 -1.31
CA LEU A 124 -13.01 3.45 -0.16
C LEU A 124 -13.40 4.72 0.60
N LEU A 125 -14.68 4.92 0.78
CA LEU A 125 -15.22 6.09 1.48
C LEU A 125 -16.07 5.70 2.69
#